data_144b598658b79bb520e17d67d21fc3da
#
_entry.id   144b598658b79bb520e17d67d21fc3da
#
_cell.length_a   1.000
_cell.length_b   1.000
_cell.length_c   1.000
_cell.angle_alpha   90.00
_cell.angle_beta   90.00
_cell.angle_gamma   90.00
#
_symmetry.space_group_name_H-M   'P 1'
#
loop_
_entity.id
_entity.type
_entity.pdbx_description
1 polymer ?
#
loop_
_entity_poly.entity_id
_entity_poly.type
_entity_poly.pdbx_seq_one_letter_code
_entity_poly.pdbx_strand_id
1 'polypeptide(L)'
;MTTQITSQTTPGWFAGLGVGPGQPGLLPVASLDVLRGADVIYAPRSRVSQASVALEALRDLDFPAGRVQEVEFLMDGDDARIGGHYAALAEQIAGQQRQGLNVAYLTIGDAMTYSTLGYLVGALRRAAPDLPRRVLPGVTSYAAAAALTGFALGEGRERVLILPCPDDLAELRADIASHDVVVLMKVGRRLPVVLDLLSELGLLERCALAHRLGLDGEVILPSLESLRSDTLPDGPDAARLGYLSVLLIRGARPGRFA
;
A
#
# COMPACT_ATOMS: atom_id res chain seq x y z
N MET A 1 11.11 -54.65 15.47
CA MET A 1 10.90 -53.53 14.54
C MET A 1 10.06 -52.49 15.24
N THR A 2 10.67 -51.45 15.74
CA THR A 2 9.97 -50.37 16.45
C THR A 2 9.55 -49.31 15.40
N THR A 3 8.26 -49.31 15.07
CA THR A 3 7.71 -48.30 14.16
C THR A 3 7.74 -46.98 14.90
N GLN A 4 8.67 -46.07 14.54
CA GLN A 4 8.62 -44.69 14.98
C GLN A 4 7.39 -44.05 14.36
N ILE A 5 6.39 -43.78 15.18
CA ILE A 5 5.27 -42.89 14.84
C ILE A 5 5.85 -41.48 14.85
N THR A 6 6.28 -41.02 13.69
CA THR A 6 6.56 -39.59 13.50
C THR A 6 5.23 -38.84 13.64
N SER A 7 5.05 -38.15 14.76
CA SER A 7 3.92 -37.24 14.92
C SER A 7 4.07 -36.15 13.84
N GLN A 8 3.24 -36.24 12.80
CA GLN A 8 3.18 -35.18 11.81
C GLN A 8 2.58 -33.93 12.50
N THR A 9 3.42 -32.96 12.74
CA THR A 9 2.97 -31.65 13.24
C THR A 9 2.03 -31.05 12.19
N THR A 10 0.83 -30.66 12.61
CA THR A 10 -0.10 -29.95 11.69
C THR A 10 0.56 -28.65 11.22
N PRO A 11 0.66 -28.41 9.92
CA PRO A 11 1.28 -27.19 9.42
C PRO A 11 0.56 -25.94 9.92
N GLY A 12 1.33 -24.91 10.26
CA GLY A 12 0.80 -23.58 10.52
C GLY A 12 0.29 -22.90 9.23
N TRP A 13 -0.38 -21.79 9.37
CA TRP A 13 -0.89 -21.01 8.25
C TRP A 13 0.01 -19.81 7.94
N PHE A 14 -0.08 -19.32 6.69
CA PHE A 14 0.41 -18.01 6.28
C PHE A 14 -0.77 -17.05 6.03
N ALA A 15 -0.64 -15.79 6.49
CA ALA A 15 -1.59 -14.74 6.21
C ALA A 15 -0.88 -13.45 5.78
N GLY A 16 -1.15 -12.99 4.57
CA GLY A 16 -0.79 -11.64 4.12
C GLY A 16 -1.88 -10.65 4.53
N LEU A 17 -1.51 -9.56 5.20
CA LEU A 17 -2.45 -8.64 5.83
C LEU A 17 -2.28 -7.22 5.31
N GLY A 18 -3.33 -6.64 4.72
CA GLY A 18 -3.45 -5.20 4.55
C GLY A 18 -3.79 -4.55 5.90
N VAL A 19 -2.92 -3.65 6.37
CA VAL A 19 -3.10 -3.02 7.69
C VAL A 19 -3.76 -1.64 7.62
N GLY A 20 -4.25 -1.25 6.45
CA GLY A 20 -4.78 0.09 6.24
C GLY A 20 -3.71 1.15 6.00
N PRO A 21 -4.09 2.40 5.72
CA PRO A 21 -3.16 3.44 5.22
C PRO A 21 -2.25 4.05 6.30
N GLY A 22 -2.52 3.82 7.57
CA GLY A 22 -1.73 4.36 8.69
C GLY A 22 -2.54 4.63 9.95
N GLN A 23 -3.83 4.91 9.83
CA GLN A 23 -4.72 5.10 10.99
C GLN A 23 -5.04 3.73 11.62
N PRO A 24 -4.76 3.50 12.93
CA PRO A 24 -5.05 2.23 13.59
C PRO A 24 -6.51 1.80 13.48
N GLY A 25 -7.46 2.73 13.50
CA GLY A 25 -8.89 2.48 13.35
C GLY A 25 -9.32 1.96 11.95
N LEU A 26 -8.43 2.02 10.95
CA LEU A 26 -8.67 1.50 9.61
C LEU A 26 -8.07 0.11 9.37
N LEU A 27 -7.52 -0.53 10.39
CA LEU A 27 -7.16 -1.95 10.36
C LEU A 27 -8.43 -2.79 10.37
N PRO A 28 -8.64 -3.71 9.42
CA PRO A 28 -9.77 -4.64 9.48
C PRO A 28 -9.70 -5.52 10.74
N VAL A 29 -10.83 -5.68 11.43
CA VAL A 29 -10.91 -6.51 12.65
C VAL A 29 -10.38 -7.92 12.43
N ALA A 30 -10.70 -8.52 11.27
CA ALA A 30 -10.19 -9.85 10.90
C ALA A 30 -8.66 -9.90 10.81
N SER A 31 -8.00 -8.80 10.41
CA SER A 31 -6.53 -8.71 10.39
C SER A 31 -5.96 -8.66 11.80
N LEU A 32 -6.61 -7.96 12.73
CA LEU A 32 -6.19 -7.90 14.13
C LEU A 32 -6.28 -9.29 14.80
N ASP A 33 -7.38 -10.02 14.56
CA ASP A 33 -7.56 -11.38 15.10
C ASP A 33 -6.48 -12.34 14.58
N VAL A 34 -6.11 -12.21 13.30
CA VAL A 34 -5.02 -12.99 12.71
C VAL A 34 -3.67 -12.62 13.33
N LEU A 35 -3.39 -11.33 13.53
CA LEU A 35 -2.16 -10.87 14.17
C LEU A 35 -2.00 -11.43 15.58
N ARG A 36 -3.06 -11.47 16.36
CA ARG A 36 -3.05 -12.04 17.72
C ARG A 36 -2.71 -13.52 17.73
N GLY A 37 -3.12 -14.25 16.70
CA GLY A 37 -2.86 -15.69 16.54
C GLY A 37 -1.55 -16.04 15.82
N ALA A 38 -0.77 -15.04 15.36
CA ALA A 38 0.49 -15.29 14.66
C ALA A 38 1.64 -15.57 15.63
N ASP A 39 2.50 -16.53 15.29
CA ASP A 39 3.73 -16.85 16.02
C ASP A 39 4.91 -16.03 15.52
N VAL A 40 4.88 -15.65 14.21
CA VAL A 40 5.86 -14.80 13.55
C VAL A 40 5.14 -13.75 12.73
N ILE A 41 5.55 -12.49 12.86
CA ILE A 41 4.98 -11.36 12.12
C ILE A 41 6.09 -10.68 11.33
N TYR A 42 6.05 -10.80 10.00
CA TYR A 42 6.97 -10.09 9.13
C TYR A 42 6.46 -8.69 8.81
N ALA A 43 7.28 -7.68 9.09
CA ALA A 43 7.01 -6.27 8.79
C ALA A 43 7.98 -5.76 7.72
N PRO A 44 7.52 -5.44 6.50
CA PRO A 44 8.40 -4.96 5.44
C PRO A 44 8.93 -3.57 5.74
N ARG A 45 10.23 -3.36 5.55
CA ARG A 45 10.94 -2.11 5.74
C ARG A 45 11.75 -1.76 4.49
N SER A 46 11.67 -0.50 4.06
CA SER A 46 12.55 -0.03 2.97
C SER A 46 13.99 0.17 3.48
N ARG A 47 14.97 0.11 2.57
CA ARG A 47 16.38 0.35 2.91
C ARG A 47 16.64 1.71 3.56
N VAL A 48 15.87 2.71 3.17
CA VAL A 48 16.06 4.09 3.62
C VAL A 48 15.24 4.43 4.87
N SER A 49 14.32 3.56 5.27
CA SER A 49 13.48 3.76 6.46
C SER A 49 14.14 3.12 7.69
N GLN A 50 14.05 3.81 8.83
CA GLN A 50 14.53 3.27 10.11
C GLN A 50 13.61 2.16 10.65
N ALA A 51 12.31 2.21 10.32
CA ALA A 51 11.31 1.25 10.75
C ALA A 51 10.30 0.96 9.62
N SER A 52 9.52 -0.11 9.79
CA SER A 52 8.43 -0.45 8.89
C SER A 52 7.25 0.49 9.06
N VAL A 53 6.83 1.16 7.98
CA VAL A 53 5.63 2.01 7.98
C VAL A 53 4.36 1.22 8.32
N ALA A 54 4.32 -0.07 7.99
CA ALA A 54 3.18 -0.91 8.34
C ALA A 54 3.04 -1.12 9.86
N LEU A 55 4.13 -1.01 10.64
CA LEU A 55 4.07 -1.05 12.10
C LEU A 55 3.51 0.24 12.69
N GLU A 56 3.73 1.39 12.06
CA GLU A 56 3.13 2.64 12.50
C GLU A 56 1.59 2.57 12.45
N ALA A 57 1.02 1.85 11.48
CA ALA A 57 -0.43 1.61 11.40
C ALA A 57 -0.99 0.72 12.54
N LEU A 58 -0.13 0.01 13.24
CA LEU A 58 -0.50 -0.85 14.38
C LEU A 58 -0.25 -0.21 15.75
N ARG A 59 0.22 1.05 15.79
CA ARG A 59 0.44 1.74 17.06
C ARG A 59 -0.86 1.76 17.87
N ASP A 60 -0.73 1.65 19.17
CA ASP A 60 -1.85 1.65 20.13
C ASP A 60 -2.80 0.45 20.03
N LEU A 61 -2.50 -0.54 19.16
CA LEU A 61 -3.27 -1.78 19.05
C LEU A 61 -2.64 -2.88 19.92
N ASP A 62 -3.51 -3.70 20.54
CA ASP A 62 -3.08 -4.88 21.30
C ASP A 62 -2.79 -6.05 20.35
N PHE A 63 -1.50 -6.28 20.07
CA PHE A 63 -0.99 -7.41 19.28
C PHE A 63 0.39 -7.85 19.81
N PRO A 64 0.87 -9.06 19.48
CA PRO A 64 2.13 -9.59 20.00
C PRO A 64 3.37 -8.95 19.35
N ALA A 65 3.67 -7.68 19.68
CA ALA A 65 4.76 -6.90 19.10
C ALA A 65 6.15 -7.58 19.24
N GLY A 66 6.37 -8.36 20.30
CA GLY A 66 7.62 -9.13 20.49
C GLY A 66 7.86 -10.24 19.46
N ARG A 67 6.87 -10.57 18.63
CA ARG A 67 6.96 -11.57 17.55
C ARG A 67 7.26 -10.95 16.18
N VAL A 68 7.46 -9.63 16.13
CA VAL A 68 7.73 -8.90 14.88
C VAL A 68 9.17 -9.10 14.43
N GLN A 69 9.34 -9.40 13.16
CA GLN A 69 10.61 -9.46 12.45
C GLN A 69 10.55 -8.49 11.26
N GLU A 70 11.40 -7.48 11.26
CA GLU A 70 11.51 -6.60 10.10
C GLU A 70 12.27 -7.29 8.98
N VAL A 71 11.74 -7.18 7.76
CA VAL A 71 12.36 -7.71 6.54
C VAL A 71 12.49 -6.61 5.51
N GLU A 72 13.61 -6.58 4.79
CA GLU A 72 13.75 -5.65 3.68
C GLU A 72 12.79 -6.02 2.56
N PHE A 73 12.09 -5.04 1.98
CA PHE A 73 11.35 -5.24 0.75
C PHE A 73 12.07 -4.63 -0.44
N LEU A 74 12.06 -5.34 -1.56
CA LEU A 74 12.64 -4.89 -2.81
C LEU A 74 11.54 -4.54 -3.80
N MET A 75 11.62 -3.34 -4.40
CA MET A 75 10.67 -2.86 -5.41
C MET A 75 11.37 -2.34 -6.66
N ASP A 76 12.65 -2.08 -6.59
CA ASP A 76 13.46 -1.43 -7.61
C ASP A 76 14.53 -2.38 -8.15
N GLY A 77 14.73 -2.32 -9.45
CA GLY A 77 15.81 -2.95 -10.15
C GLY A 77 15.43 -4.20 -10.93
N ASP A 78 16.34 -5.16 -10.93
CA ASP A 78 16.30 -6.38 -11.71
C ASP A 78 15.24 -7.37 -11.18
N ASP A 79 14.34 -7.80 -12.06
CA ASP A 79 13.28 -8.79 -11.75
C ASP A 79 13.85 -10.10 -11.19
N ALA A 80 15.03 -10.52 -11.63
CA ALA A 80 15.69 -11.72 -11.13
C ALA A 80 16.09 -11.57 -9.65
N ARG A 81 16.58 -10.39 -9.26
CA ARG A 81 16.93 -10.08 -7.87
C ARG A 81 15.69 -10.01 -6.97
N ILE A 82 14.64 -9.35 -7.44
CA ILE A 82 13.34 -9.30 -6.75
C ILE A 82 12.80 -10.72 -6.58
N GLY A 83 12.79 -11.50 -7.66
CA GLY A 83 12.34 -12.89 -7.65
C GLY A 83 13.12 -13.78 -6.69
N GLY A 84 14.46 -13.67 -6.68
CA GLY A 84 15.34 -14.41 -5.77
C GLY A 84 15.10 -14.07 -4.29
N HIS A 85 14.92 -12.76 -3.98
CA HIS A 85 14.65 -12.30 -2.62
C HIS A 85 13.33 -12.89 -2.08
N TYR A 86 12.24 -12.79 -2.83
CA TYR A 86 10.95 -13.33 -2.40
C TYR A 86 10.90 -14.85 -2.42
N ALA A 87 11.69 -15.53 -3.26
CA ALA A 87 11.83 -16.97 -3.22
C ALA A 87 12.50 -17.43 -1.91
N ALA A 88 13.60 -16.79 -1.50
CA ALA A 88 14.28 -17.10 -0.23
C ALA A 88 13.36 -16.86 0.99
N LEU A 89 12.62 -15.76 1.01
CA LEU A 89 11.66 -15.47 2.08
C LEU A 89 10.52 -16.50 2.10
N ALA A 90 10.04 -16.93 0.93
CA ALA A 90 8.98 -17.94 0.82
C ALA A 90 9.45 -19.30 1.37
N GLU A 91 10.69 -19.72 1.10
CA GLU A 91 11.23 -20.96 1.68
C GLU A 91 11.36 -20.88 3.21
N GLN A 92 11.80 -19.75 3.73
CA GLN A 92 11.86 -19.50 5.17
C GLN A 92 10.48 -19.62 5.81
N ILE A 93 9.47 -18.95 5.26
CA ILE A 93 8.08 -19.01 5.75
C ILE A 93 7.51 -20.41 5.64
N ALA A 94 7.73 -21.11 4.53
CA ALA A 94 7.29 -22.49 4.35
C ALA A 94 7.92 -23.43 5.38
N GLY A 95 9.20 -23.24 5.70
CA GLY A 95 9.90 -23.97 6.77
C GLY A 95 9.25 -23.77 8.14
N GLN A 96 8.89 -22.52 8.47
CA GLN A 96 8.19 -22.18 9.72
C GLN A 96 6.79 -22.82 9.77
N GLN A 97 6.02 -22.76 8.68
CA GLN A 97 4.72 -23.40 8.60
C GLN A 97 4.80 -24.93 8.81
N ARG A 98 5.80 -25.60 8.23
CA ARG A 98 6.02 -27.05 8.43
C ARG A 98 6.36 -27.39 9.89
N GLN A 99 6.89 -26.43 10.66
CA GLN A 99 7.12 -26.55 12.09
C GLN A 99 5.86 -26.27 12.92
N GLY A 100 4.72 -25.96 12.29
CA GLY A 100 3.45 -25.64 12.94
C GLY A 100 3.29 -24.15 13.30
N LEU A 101 4.22 -23.27 12.89
CA LEU A 101 4.14 -21.85 13.21
C LEU A 101 3.18 -21.10 12.27
N ASN A 102 2.37 -20.25 12.85
CA ASN A 102 1.47 -19.33 12.17
C ASN A 102 2.22 -18.06 11.80
N VAL A 103 2.25 -17.72 10.52
CA VAL A 103 3.06 -16.61 10.00
C VAL A 103 2.15 -15.52 9.40
N ALA A 104 2.30 -14.29 9.87
CA ALA A 104 1.67 -13.11 9.29
C ALA A 104 2.71 -12.26 8.53
N TYR A 105 2.31 -11.63 7.43
CA TYR A 105 3.10 -10.64 6.69
C TYR A 105 2.27 -9.37 6.52
N LEU A 106 2.81 -8.24 6.98
CA LEU A 106 2.14 -6.96 6.94
C LEU A 106 2.38 -6.23 5.62
N THR A 107 1.41 -5.44 5.21
CA THR A 107 1.59 -4.44 4.14
C THR A 107 0.73 -3.22 4.42
N ILE A 108 1.33 -2.04 4.27
CA ILE A 108 0.61 -0.77 4.42
C ILE A 108 -0.48 -0.64 3.34
N GLY A 109 -1.64 -0.10 3.69
CA GLY A 109 -2.79 0.00 2.79
C GLY A 109 -3.48 -1.33 2.56
N ASP A 110 -3.83 -1.60 1.32
CA ASP A 110 -4.41 -2.87 0.87
C ASP A 110 -3.33 -3.90 0.52
N ALA A 111 -3.65 -5.16 0.76
CA ALA A 111 -2.72 -6.27 0.60
C ALA A 111 -2.30 -6.54 -0.85
N MET A 112 -3.15 -6.23 -1.85
CA MET A 112 -2.95 -6.62 -3.24
C MET A 112 -2.87 -5.44 -4.21
N THR A 113 -3.15 -4.21 -3.74
CA THR A 113 -3.10 -3.00 -4.58
C THR A 113 -1.69 -2.39 -4.56
N TYR A 114 -0.93 -2.59 -5.63
CA TYR A 114 0.46 -2.12 -5.79
C TYR A 114 1.39 -2.50 -4.63
N SER A 115 1.13 -3.65 -4.04
CA SER A 115 1.84 -4.22 -2.90
C SER A 115 2.89 -5.25 -3.33
N THR A 116 4.01 -5.31 -2.62
CA THR A 116 5.04 -6.34 -2.80
C THR A 116 4.60 -7.72 -2.30
N LEU A 117 3.51 -7.81 -1.53
CA LEU A 117 2.95 -9.08 -1.08
C LEU A 117 2.59 -10.01 -2.24
N GLY A 118 2.20 -9.46 -3.41
CA GLY A 118 1.92 -10.24 -4.60
C GLY A 118 3.10 -11.12 -5.04
N TYR A 119 4.34 -10.59 -4.97
CA TYR A 119 5.56 -11.36 -5.27
C TYR A 119 5.78 -12.50 -4.27
N LEU A 120 5.61 -12.23 -2.97
CA LEU A 120 5.74 -13.23 -1.92
C LEU A 120 4.70 -14.34 -2.04
N VAL A 121 3.42 -13.99 -2.27
CA VAL A 121 2.35 -14.97 -2.47
C VAL A 121 2.61 -15.84 -3.70
N GLY A 122 3.10 -15.25 -4.79
CA GLY A 122 3.53 -15.96 -5.97
C GLY A 122 4.67 -16.94 -5.69
N ALA A 123 5.66 -16.53 -4.92
CA ALA A 123 6.77 -17.37 -4.50
C ALA A 123 6.33 -18.52 -3.59
N LEU A 124 5.47 -18.24 -2.59
CA LEU A 124 4.90 -19.27 -1.70
C LEU A 124 4.06 -20.33 -2.46
N ARG A 125 3.33 -19.91 -3.49
CA ARG A 125 2.59 -20.85 -4.35
C ARG A 125 3.51 -21.83 -5.07
N ARG A 126 4.72 -21.42 -5.44
CA ARG A 126 5.71 -22.27 -6.10
C ARG A 126 6.47 -23.14 -5.11
N ALA A 127 6.91 -22.55 -3.98
CA ALA A 127 7.73 -23.23 -2.97
C ALA A 127 6.97 -24.27 -2.13
N ALA A 128 5.71 -23.98 -1.83
CA ALA A 128 4.90 -24.79 -0.91
C ALA A 128 3.41 -24.75 -1.31
N PRO A 129 3.02 -25.35 -2.45
CA PRO A 129 1.66 -25.32 -2.97
C PRO A 129 0.62 -25.93 -2.02
N ASP A 130 1.02 -26.85 -1.18
CA ASP A 130 0.24 -27.63 -0.22
C ASP A 130 -0.02 -26.90 1.11
N LEU A 131 0.80 -25.88 1.47
CA LEU A 131 0.65 -25.20 2.74
C LEU A 131 -0.50 -24.18 2.75
N PRO A 132 -1.26 -24.08 3.87
CA PRO A 132 -2.40 -23.19 3.97
C PRO A 132 -1.95 -21.72 3.95
N ARG A 133 -2.59 -20.92 3.09
CA ARG A 133 -2.33 -19.49 2.97
C ARG A 133 -3.60 -18.72 2.65
N ARG A 134 -3.67 -17.51 3.15
CA ARG A 134 -4.74 -16.55 2.86
C ARG A 134 -4.20 -15.12 2.76
N VAL A 135 -4.96 -14.24 2.12
CA VAL A 135 -4.70 -12.81 2.08
C VAL A 135 -5.95 -12.09 2.57
N LEU A 136 -5.79 -11.19 3.51
CA LEU A 136 -6.85 -10.32 3.99
C LEU A 136 -6.65 -8.93 3.39
N PRO A 137 -7.71 -8.33 2.82
CA PRO A 137 -7.64 -6.98 2.27
C PRO A 137 -7.41 -5.95 3.39
N GLY A 138 -6.93 -4.77 3.02
CA GLY A 138 -6.86 -3.61 3.88
C GLY A 138 -7.58 -2.42 3.24
N VAL A 139 -7.85 -1.37 3.99
CA VAL A 139 -8.34 -0.12 3.43
C VAL A 139 -7.23 0.50 2.57
N THR A 140 -7.51 0.74 1.30
CA THR A 140 -6.55 1.37 0.40
C THR A 140 -6.36 2.84 0.73
N SER A 141 -5.17 3.37 0.49
CA SER A 141 -4.88 4.80 0.74
C SER A 141 -5.78 5.73 -0.07
N TYR A 142 -6.14 5.40 -1.31
CA TYR A 142 -7.02 6.24 -2.11
C TYR A 142 -8.47 6.25 -1.63
N ALA A 143 -8.99 5.15 -1.07
CA ALA A 143 -10.32 5.12 -0.48
C ALA A 143 -10.36 5.96 0.82
N ALA A 144 -9.32 5.87 1.64
CA ALA A 144 -9.17 6.72 2.82
C ALA A 144 -9.00 8.20 2.44
N ALA A 145 -8.17 8.51 1.43
CA ALA A 145 -8.00 9.86 0.91
C ALA A 145 -9.33 10.45 0.45
N ALA A 146 -10.10 9.70 -0.32
CA ALA A 146 -11.40 10.12 -0.82
C ALA A 146 -12.37 10.47 0.32
N ALA A 147 -12.45 9.61 1.35
CA ALA A 147 -13.31 9.85 2.51
C ALA A 147 -12.90 11.10 3.31
N LEU A 148 -11.58 11.27 3.54
CA LEU A 148 -11.04 12.38 4.35
C LEU A 148 -11.08 13.74 3.62
N THR A 149 -10.98 13.73 2.29
CA THR A 149 -11.06 14.96 1.48
C THR A 149 -12.50 15.29 1.04
N GLY A 150 -13.46 14.39 1.26
CA GLY A 150 -14.82 14.52 0.70
C GLY A 150 -14.87 14.33 -0.82
N PHE A 151 -13.84 13.76 -1.42
CA PHE A 151 -13.75 13.53 -2.87
C PHE A 151 -14.45 12.24 -3.27
N ALA A 152 -15.56 12.30 -3.98
CA ALA A 152 -16.22 11.12 -4.52
C ALA A 152 -15.38 10.48 -5.62
N LEU A 153 -14.96 9.22 -5.44
CA LEU A 153 -14.13 8.50 -6.44
C LEU A 153 -14.90 8.14 -7.70
N GLY A 154 -16.21 8.05 -7.62
CA GLY A 154 -17.03 7.77 -8.79
C GLY A 154 -18.51 7.86 -8.47
N GLU A 155 -19.28 8.38 -9.42
CA GLU A 155 -20.73 8.57 -9.31
C GLU A 155 -21.43 7.99 -10.55
N GLY A 156 -22.41 7.16 -10.32
CA GLY A 156 -23.23 6.59 -11.39
C GLY A 156 -22.40 5.75 -12.40
N ARG A 157 -22.10 6.32 -13.57
CA ARG A 157 -21.38 5.63 -14.67
C ARG A 157 -19.98 6.19 -14.91
N GLU A 158 -19.47 6.97 -13.99
CA GLU A 158 -18.12 7.53 -14.10
C GLU A 158 -17.05 6.42 -14.18
N ARG A 159 -16.05 6.66 -15.00
CA ARG A 159 -14.92 5.75 -15.18
C ARG A 159 -13.76 6.22 -14.33
N VAL A 160 -13.32 5.36 -13.43
CA VAL A 160 -12.20 5.60 -12.52
C VAL A 160 -10.98 4.84 -13.00
N LEU A 161 -9.88 5.55 -13.20
CA LEU A 161 -8.57 4.97 -13.49
C LEU A 161 -7.68 5.06 -12.26
N ILE A 162 -7.09 3.96 -11.83
CA ILE A 162 -6.15 3.91 -10.71
C ILE A 162 -4.82 3.42 -11.25
N LEU A 163 -3.76 4.24 -11.11
CA LEU A 163 -2.43 3.91 -11.64
C LEU A 163 -1.31 4.48 -10.78
N PRO A 164 -0.10 3.88 -10.82
CA PRO A 164 1.09 4.57 -10.38
C PRO A 164 1.38 5.74 -11.32
N CYS A 165 1.87 6.86 -10.79
CA CYS A 165 2.18 8.03 -11.61
C CYS A 165 3.15 7.64 -12.76
N PRO A 166 2.78 7.84 -14.04
CA PRO A 166 3.66 7.53 -15.16
C PRO A 166 4.85 8.48 -15.21
N ASP A 167 5.91 8.08 -15.90
CA ASP A 167 7.08 8.93 -16.12
C ASP A 167 6.81 9.94 -17.24
N ASP A 168 5.97 9.57 -18.22
CA ASP A 168 5.55 10.44 -19.33
C ASP A 168 4.28 11.23 -18.97
N LEU A 169 4.40 12.55 -18.91
CA LEU A 169 3.28 13.45 -18.66
C LEU A 169 2.28 13.50 -19.82
N ALA A 170 2.67 13.15 -21.04
CA ALA A 170 1.74 13.07 -22.16
C ALA A 170 0.77 11.90 -21.99
N GLU A 171 1.25 10.78 -21.45
CA GLU A 171 0.41 9.63 -21.06
C GLU A 171 -0.59 10.05 -19.97
N LEU A 172 -0.11 10.72 -18.90
CA LEU A 172 -0.98 11.22 -17.84
C LEU A 172 -2.05 12.20 -18.35
N ARG A 173 -1.67 13.11 -19.26
CA ARG A 173 -2.62 14.05 -19.89
C ARG A 173 -3.72 13.30 -20.66
N ALA A 174 -3.36 12.26 -21.41
CA ALA A 174 -4.30 11.42 -22.14
C ALA A 174 -5.23 10.64 -21.20
N ASP A 175 -4.70 10.11 -20.10
CA ASP A 175 -5.47 9.42 -19.06
C ASP A 175 -6.50 10.34 -18.42
N ILE A 176 -6.10 11.57 -18.03
CA ILE A 176 -7.00 12.58 -17.46
C ILE A 176 -8.11 12.98 -18.47
N ALA A 177 -7.78 13.08 -19.76
CA ALA A 177 -8.75 13.43 -20.80
C ALA A 177 -9.76 12.32 -21.07
N SER A 178 -9.39 11.04 -20.85
CA SER A 178 -10.21 9.88 -21.20
C SER A 178 -11.02 9.30 -20.05
N HIS A 179 -10.75 9.69 -18.79
CA HIS A 179 -11.43 9.20 -17.60
C HIS A 179 -12.10 10.33 -16.81
N ASP A 180 -13.16 10.00 -16.09
CA ASP A 180 -13.88 10.98 -15.27
C ASP A 180 -13.10 11.26 -13.97
N VAL A 181 -12.47 10.23 -13.42
CA VAL A 181 -11.59 10.34 -12.23
C VAL A 181 -10.30 9.55 -12.48
N VAL A 182 -9.18 10.16 -12.11
CA VAL A 182 -7.86 9.53 -12.11
C VAL A 182 -7.29 9.56 -10.69
N VAL A 183 -6.90 8.39 -10.19
CA VAL A 183 -6.21 8.23 -8.92
C VAL A 183 -4.75 7.96 -9.19
N LEU A 184 -3.88 8.90 -8.83
CA LEU A 184 -2.43 8.72 -8.94
C LEU A 184 -1.85 8.25 -7.62
N MET A 185 -1.19 7.10 -7.68
CA MET A 185 -0.39 6.57 -6.59
C MET A 185 1.10 6.70 -6.90
N LYS A 186 1.95 6.63 -5.88
CA LYS A 186 3.42 6.65 -6.04
C LYS A 186 3.93 7.88 -6.80
N VAL A 187 3.33 9.03 -6.57
CA VAL A 187 3.69 10.29 -7.24
C VAL A 187 5.16 10.65 -6.99
N GLY A 188 5.63 10.55 -5.73
CA GLY A 188 7.04 10.74 -5.39
C GLY A 188 7.59 12.08 -5.87
N ARG A 189 8.78 12.05 -6.47
CA ARG A 189 9.47 13.24 -6.97
C ARG A 189 8.78 13.93 -8.16
N ARG A 190 7.76 13.28 -8.74
CA ARG A 190 7.00 13.83 -9.89
C ARG A 190 5.91 14.82 -9.47
N LEU A 191 5.64 14.97 -8.17
CA LEU A 191 4.58 15.85 -7.70
C LEU A 191 4.66 17.27 -8.28
N PRO A 192 5.81 17.97 -8.32
CA PRO A 192 5.87 19.31 -8.91
C PRO A 192 5.41 19.37 -10.36
N VAL A 193 5.94 18.49 -11.22
CA VAL A 193 5.59 18.50 -12.65
C VAL A 193 4.16 18.02 -12.91
N VAL A 194 3.60 17.21 -12.02
CA VAL A 194 2.17 16.84 -12.06
C VAL A 194 1.30 18.04 -11.68
N LEU A 195 1.69 18.84 -10.67
CA LEU A 195 0.99 20.07 -10.30
C LEU A 195 1.00 21.09 -11.43
N ASP A 196 2.13 21.27 -12.12
CA ASP A 196 2.24 22.14 -13.28
C ASP A 196 1.27 21.69 -14.39
N LEU A 197 1.23 20.40 -14.70
CA LEU A 197 0.27 19.84 -15.66
C LEU A 197 -1.18 20.09 -15.26
N LEU A 198 -1.54 19.88 -13.99
CA LEU A 198 -2.90 20.12 -13.49
C LEU A 198 -3.27 21.60 -13.52
N SER A 199 -2.30 22.49 -13.27
CA SER A 199 -2.46 23.94 -13.39
C SER A 199 -2.72 24.36 -14.84
N GLU A 200 -1.93 23.85 -15.80
CA GLU A 200 -2.15 24.07 -17.25
C GLU A 200 -3.54 23.61 -17.71
N LEU A 201 -4.03 22.50 -17.14
CA LEU A 201 -5.35 21.95 -17.45
C LEU A 201 -6.50 22.67 -16.72
N GLY A 202 -6.20 23.59 -15.80
CA GLY A 202 -7.20 24.28 -14.98
C GLY A 202 -7.94 23.36 -14.02
N LEU A 203 -7.28 22.32 -13.49
CA LEU A 203 -7.92 21.27 -12.68
C LEU A 203 -7.59 21.35 -11.18
N LEU A 204 -6.74 22.26 -10.72
CA LEU A 204 -6.27 22.29 -9.33
C LEU A 204 -7.41 22.32 -8.31
N GLU A 205 -8.47 23.06 -8.54
CA GLU A 205 -9.66 23.11 -7.68
C GLU A 205 -10.43 21.77 -7.63
N ARG A 206 -10.24 20.93 -8.65
CA ARG A 206 -10.95 19.66 -8.83
C ARG A 206 -10.07 18.45 -8.45
N CYS A 207 -8.97 18.72 -7.77
CA CYS A 207 -8.03 17.71 -7.32
C CYS A 207 -7.90 17.76 -5.81
N ALA A 208 -7.65 16.60 -5.21
CA ALA A 208 -7.36 16.47 -3.80
C ALA A 208 -6.06 15.69 -3.58
N LEU A 209 -5.34 15.97 -2.50
CA LEU A 209 -4.12 15.27 -2.11
C LEU A 209 -4.22 14.81 -0.67
N ALA A 210 -3.80 13.59 -0.45
CA ALA A 210 -3.56 13.07 0.89
C ALA A 210 -2.13 12.52 0.99
N HIS A 211 -1.39 13.00 1.96
CA HIS A 211 -0.01 12.64 2.23
C HIS A 211 0.10 12.00 3.61
N ARG A 212 0.83 10.88 3.73
CA ARG A 212 1.11 10.17 4.98
C ARG A 212 -0.14 9.94 5.85
N LEU A 213 -1.21 9.48 5.21
CA LEU A 213 -2.51 9.20 5.85
C LEU A 213 -2.36 8.44 7.16
N GLY A 214 -2.85 9.03 8.27
CA GLY A 214 -2.80 8.45 9.59
C GLY A 214 -1.41 8.30 10.21
N LEU A 215 -0.37 8.84 9.59
CA LEU A 215 1.03 8.81 10.05
C LEU A 215 1.48 10.20 10.49
N ASP A 216 2.60 10.28 11.19
CA ASP A 216 3.18 11.57 11.56
C ASP A 216 3.50 12.42 10.33
N GLY A 217 3.10 13.69 10.35
CA GLY A 217 3.22 14.60 9.22
C GLY A 217 2.12 14.43 8.17
N GLU A 218 0.94 13.91 8.55
CA GLU A 218 -0.23 13.84 7.69
C GLU A 218 -0.61 15.23 7.12
N VAL A 219 -0.88 15.26 5.81
CA VAL A 219 -1.42 16.44 5.13
C VAL A 219 -2.62 16.03 4.29
N ILE A 220 -3.76 16.68 4.52
CA ILE A 220 -5.00 16.45 3.77
C ILE A 220 -5.41 17.74 3.10
N LEU A 221 -5.43 17.76 1.78
CA LEU A 221 -5.82 18.91 0.96
C LEU A 221 -7.03 18.53 0.09
N PRO A 222 -8.23 19.04 0.41
CA PRO A 222 -9.42 18.79 -0.38
C PRO A 222 -9.45 19.54 -1.72
N SER A 223 -8.55 20.53 -1.90
CA SER A 223 -8.29 21.24 -3.15
C SER A 223 -6.81 21.53 -3.27
N LEU A 224 -6.28 21.54 -4.50
CA LEU A 224 -4.88 21.86 -4.77
C LEU A 224 -4.67 23.33 -5.19
N GLU A 225 -5.70 24.16 -5.14
CA GLU A 225 -5.60 25.56 -5.54
C GLU A 225 -4.50 26.34 -4.79
N SER A 226 -4.29 25.99 -3.52
CA SER A 226 -3.22 26.56 -2.68
C SER A 226 -1.81 25.98 -2.96
N LEU A 227 -1.75 24.85 -3.69
CA LEU A 227 -0.49 24.20 -4.08
C LEU A 227 -0.11 24.58 -5.51
N ARG A 228 0.20 25.84 -5.75
CA ARG A 228 0.92 26.20 -6.98
C ARG A 228 2.40 25.89 -6.77
N SER A 229 3.09 25.52 -7.84
CA SER A 229 4.53 25.18 -7.79
C SER A 229 5.41 26.28 -7.18
N ASP A 230 4.97 27.54 -7.29
CA ASP A 230 5.60 28.73 -6.73
C ASP A 230 5.18 29.07 -5.29
N THR A 231 4.15 28.40 -4.75
CA THR A 231 3.60 28.66 -3.41
C THR A 231 3.70 27.45 -2.48
N LEU A 232 4.41 26.40 -2.88
CA LEU A 232 4.76 25.35 -1.94
C LEU A 232 5.45 26.01 -0.75
N PRO A 233 4.89 25.90 0.48
CA PRO A 233 5.51 26.56 1.63
C PRO A 233 6.97 26.16 1.70
N ASP A 234 7.83 27.07 2.20
CA ASP A 234 9.24 26.82 2.60
C ASP A 234 9.32 25.74 3.68
N GLY A 235 8.68 24.66 3.44
CA GLY A 235 8.54 23.46 4.24
C GLY A 235 9.08 22.28 3.46
N PRO A 236 8.82 21.07 3.91
CA PRO A 236 9.38 19.90 3.25
C PRO A 236 9.06 19.94 1.76
N ASP A 237 10.10 19.99 0.97
CA ASP A 237 10.14 19.90 -0.49
C ASP A 237 8.88 19.27 -1.07
N ALA A 238 8.30 19.81 -2.15
CA ALA A 238 7.21 19.14 -2.86
C ALA A 238 7.52 17.67 -3.17
N ALA A 239 8.80 17.36 -3.38
CA ALA A 239 9.29 15.99 -3.50
C ALA A 239 9.07 15.14 -2.24
N ARG A 240 9.07 15.75 -1.05
CA ARG A 240 8.73 15.03 0.20
C ARG A 240 7.23 14.79 0.32
N LEU A 241 6.40 15.75 -0.09
CA LEU A 241 4.95 15.58 -0.14
C LEU A 241 4.52 14.50 -1.14
N GLY A 242 5.34 14.15 -2.12
CA GLY A 242 5.05 13.08 -3.07
C GLY A 242 5.23 11.65 -2.52
N TYR A 243 6.03 11.47 -1.47
CA TYR A 243 6.25 10.16 -0.86
C TYR A 243 5.07 9.77 0.05
N LEU A 244 4.52 8.58 -0.12
CA LEU A 244 3.30 8.12 0.57
C LEU A 244 2.10 9.05 0.33
N SER A 245 1.99 9.62 -0.87
CA SER A 245 0.87 10.46 -1.26
C SER A 245 -0.02 9.78 -2.29
N VAL A 246 -1.28 10.16 -2.22
CA VAL A 246 -2.33 9.84 -3.19
C VAL A 246 -2.89 11.15 -3.71
N LEU A 247 -2.98 11.28 -5.03
CA LEU A 247 -3.58 12.40 -5.71
C LEU A 247 -4.88 11.93 -6.38
N LEU A 248 -5.97 12.62 -6.10
CA LEU A 248 -7.28 12.36 -6.67
C LEU A 248 -7.58 13.48 -7.66
N ILE A 249 -7.84 13.16 -8.91
CA ILE A 249 -8.02 14.10 -10.01
C ILE A 249 -9.39 13.88 -10.63
N ARG A 250 -10.25 14.91 -10.66
CA ARG A 250 -11.49 14.87 -11.42
C ARG A 250 -11.26 15.54 -12.77
N GLY A 251 -11.43 14.78 -13.84
CA GLY A 251 -11.28 15.24 -15.22
C GLY A 251 -12.24 16.40 -15.58
N ALA A 252 -11.99 17.00 -16.74
CA ALA A 252 -12.75 18.17 -17.21
C ALA A 252 -14.21 17.88 -17.60
N ARG A 253 -14.60 16.61 -17.73
CA ARG A 253 -15.98 16.27 -18.05
C ARG A 253 -16.88 16.69 -16.90
N PRO A 254 -17.95 17.47 -17.15
CA PRO A 254 -18.89 17.86 -16.10
C PRO A 254 -19.52 16.58 -15.55
N GLY A 255 -19.38 16.36 -14.23
CA GLY A 255 -20.14 15.33 -13.53
C GLY A 255 -21.63 15.60 -13.68
N ARG A 256 -22.46 14.56 -13.67
CA ARG A 256 -23.93 14.69 -13.84
C ARG A 256 -24.61 15.49 -12.72
N PHE A 257 -23.89 15.82 -11.66
CA PHE A 257 -24.40 16.49 -10.45
C PHE A 257 -23.54 17.70 -10.04
N ALA A 258 -22.76 18.27 -10.95
CA ALA A 258 -22.08 19.54 -10.73
C ALA A 258 -22.97 20.73 -11.11
#